data_bd5f0ea345bf539dcef9097d3ef50ea5
#
_entry.id   bd5f0ea345bf539dcef9097d3ef50ea5
#
_cell.length_a   1.000
_cell.length_b   1.000
_cell.length_c   1.000
_cell.angle_alpha   90.00
_cell.angle_beta   90.00
_cell.angle_gamma   90.00
#
_symmetry.space_group_name_H-M   'P 1'
#
loop_
_entity.id
_entity.type
_entity.pdbx_description
1 polymer ?
#
loop_
_entity_poly.entity_id
_entity_poly.type
_entity_poly.pdbx_seq_one_letter_code
_entity_poly.pdbx_strand_id
1 'polypeptide(L)'
;MKNYNIILFAIILMSVSCSKDKEELTQGIKYPYDMCQYDGGILISNLGGDSLDYRSSAPTGFVSYYRKGKTKIIIPSNSGLYAPKGIDVSGRFLFVADVNRISVFDLNDCKKIDEILFPQGDAFVNDVLVAGSTLFVSVTNYNKIYLLNISDPLHIDHGSLLEYIDIPYPSTMKMMGEYLFVASNSFDGTEYDDKIIHIIDDLSNPSIRPIIHEMGDYQGLEFSPNKTRLIFCNHDIKGYIGNIIFENNEYGYDQITDAPGAFLNSLLLFDNKLYISDLANSKIYVRDIIEFDNFLPIIKGE
;
A
#
# COMPACT_ATOMS: atom_id res chain seq x y z
N MET A 1 60.54 -49.06 13.76
CA MET A 1 59.09 -48.88 13.60
C MET A 1 58.75 -47.49 14.18
N LYS A 2 58.47 -46.50 13.29
CA LYS A 2 58.10 -45.12 13.68
C LYS A 2 56.58 -45.03 13.74
N ASN A 3 56.02 -44.74 14.91
CA ASN A 3 54.61 -44.47 15.09
C ASN A 3 54.32 -43.02 14.66
N TYR A 4 53.48 -42.83 13.64
CA TYR A 4 52.92 -41.53 13.28
C TYR A 4 51.55 -41.37 14.00
N ASN A 5 51.51 -40.47 14.99
CA ASN A 5 50.25 -40.02 15.56
C ASN A 5 49.59 -39.04 14.56
N ILE A 6 48.48 -39.47 13.97
CA ILE A 6 47.63 -38.61 13.14
C ILE A 6 46.68 -37.89 14.13
N ILE A 7 46.93 -36.59 14.33
CA ILE A 7 46.00 -35.69 15.06
C ILE A 7 44.93 -35.28 14.04
N LEU A 8 43.72 -35.80 14.19
CA LEU A 8 42.55 -35.43 13.42
C LEU A 8 41.99 -34.11 13.99
N PHE A 9 42.25 -32.98 13.30
CA PHE A 9 41.60 -31.72 13.61
C PHE A 9 40.18 -31.77 13.05
N ALA A 10 39.19 -31.99 13.93
CA ALA A 10 37.77 -31.78 13.59
C ALA A 10 37.51 -30.30 13.53
N ILE A 11 37.41 -29.74 12.32
CA ILE A 11 36.89 -28.39 12.11
C ILE A 11 35.38 -28.46 12.29
N ILE A 12 34.91 -28.05 13.48
CA ILE A 12 33.49 -27.79 13.71
C ILE A 12 33.16 -26.49 12.97
N LEU A 13 32.60 -26.61 11.79
CA LEU A 13 31.90 -25.54 11.11
C LEU A 13 30.64 -25.23 11.93
N MET A 14 30.75 -24.32 12.90
CA MET A 14 29.56 -23.65 13.44
C MET A 14 28.95 -22.84 12.29
N SER A 15 27.93 -23.37 11.65
CA SER A 15 27.01 -22.58 10.87
C SER A 15 26.31 -21.63 11.86
N VAL A 16 26.82 -20.42 11.98
CA VAL A 16 26.07 -19.33 12.57
C VAL A 16 24.91 -19.08 11.60
N SER A 17 23.79 -19.75 11.83
CA SER A 17 22.51 -19.33 11.28
C SER A 17 22.25 -17.96 11.90
N CYS A 18 22.66 -16.93 11.20
CA CYS A 18 22.19 -15.58 11.47
C CYS A 18 20.70 -15.61 11.07
N SER A 19 19.83 -15.87 12.03
CA SER A 19 18.43 -15.52 11.88
C SER A 19 18.45 -13.99 11.72
N LYS A 20 18.29 -13.51 10.47
CA LYS A 20 18.05 -12.09 10.25
C LYS A 20 16.82 -11.77 11.08
N ASP A 21 17.00 -10.99 12.14
CA ASP A 21 15.90 -10.52 12.98
C ASP A 21 14.93 -9.80 12.04
N LYS A 22 13.71 -10.34 11.94
CA LYS A 22 12.65 -9.76 11.12
C LYS A 22 12.30 -8.42 11.77
N GLU A 23 12.71 -7.31 11.16
CA GLU A 23 12.49 -5.96 11.66
C GLU A 23 10.99 -5.63 11.64
N GLU A 24 10.50 -5.05 12.73
CA GLU A 24 9.12 -4.58 12.87
C GLU A 24 9.09 -3.14 13.41
N LEU A 25 8.24 -2.29 12.82
CA LEU A 25 7.98 -0.94 13.32
C LEU A 25 6.69 -0.94 14.11
N THR A 26 6.75 -0.53 15.37
CA THR A 26 5.60 -0.45 16.28
C THR A 26 5.48 0.92 16.94
N GLN A 27 6.61 1.61 17.15
CA GLN A 27 6.61 2.91 17.80
C GLN A 27 6.00 3.98 16.89
N GLY A 28 5.03 4.74 17.41
CA GLY A 28 4.33 5.77 16.65
C GLY A 28 3.44 5.21 15.54
N ILE A 29 3.01 3.96 15.67
CA ILE A 29 2.15 3.23 14.74
C ILE A 29 0.88 2.81 15.47
N LYS A 30 -0.28 3.07 14.86
CA LYS A 30 -1.59 2.66 15.38
C LYS A 30 -2.59 2.46 14.25
N TYR A 31 -2.87 1.21 13.93
CA TYR A 31 -3.68 0.84 12.76
C TYR A 31 -3.14 1.49 11.47
N PRO A 32 -1.89 1.15 11.04
CA PRO A 32 -1.24 1.74 9.88
C PRO A 32 -1.98 1.33 8.61
N TYR A 33 -2.51 2.31 7.87
CA TYR A 33 -3.31 2.03 6.69
C TYR A 33 -2.46 1.99 5.44
N ASP A 34 -1.71 3.08 5.17
CA ASP A 34 -0.92 3.22 3.95
C ASP A 34 0.41 3.91 4.18
N MET A 35 1.29 3.83 3.19
CA MET A 35 2.65 4.34 3.23
C MET A 35 3.06 4.96 1.89
N CYS A 36 3.75 6.10 1.94
CA CYS A 36 4.40 6.67 0.76
C CYS A 36 5.80 7.19 1.07
N GLN A 37 6.63 7.33 0.03
CA GLN A 37 8.00 7.86 0.16
C GLN A 37 7.99 9.39 0.26
N TYR A 38 8.80 9.94 1.16
CA TYR A 38 9.01 11.38 1.27
C TYR A 38 10.37 11.70 1.88
N ASP A 39 11.10 12.64 1.29
CA ASP A 39 12.38 13.20 1.82
C ASP A 39 13.35 12.17 2.42
N GLY A 40 13.55 11.04 1.70
CA GLY A 40 14.43 9.95 2.13
C GLY A 40 13.96 9.19 3.36
N GLY A 41 12.66 9.13 3.58
CA GLY A 41 11.95 8.35 4.58
C GLY A 41 10.56 7.93 4.09
N ILE A 42 9.72 7.49 5.02
CA ILE A 42 8.39 6.95 4.77
C ILE A 42 7.36 7.71 5.60
N LEU A 43 6.34 8.25 4.96
CA LEU A 43 5.12 8.71 5.61
C LEU A 43 4.19 7.52 5.81
N ILE A 44 3.47 7.49 6.92
CA ILE A 44 2.59 6.40 7.31
C ILE A 44 1.30 7.00 7.83
N SER A 45 0.18 6.72 7.17
CA SER A 45 -1.15 7.05 7.69
C SER A 45 -1.56 6.06 8.77
N ASN A 46 -2.17 6.56 9.84
CA ASN A 46 -2.63 5.75 10.95
C ASN A 46 -4.08 6.13 11.27
N LEU A 47 -4.98 5.15 11.30
CA LEU A 47 -6.38 5.40 11.67
C LEU A 47 -6.51 5.95 13.10
N GLY A 48 -5.58 5.57 13.99
CA GLY A 48 -5.60 6.01 15.37
C GLY A 48 -6.77 5.42 16.17
N GLY A 49 -7.13 6.09 17.28
CA GLY A 49 -8.25 5.66 18.11
C GLY A 49 -7.96 4.43 18.97
N ASP A 50 -8.97 3.97 19.71
CA ASP A 50 -8.85 2.82 20.62
C ASP A 50 -9.27 1.50 19.96
N SER A 51 -10.00 1.57 18.85
CA SER A 51 -10.45 0.44 18.06
C SER A 51 -10.27 0.73 16.57
N LEU A 52 -10.21 -0.32 15.77
CA LEU A 52 -10.18 -0.21 14.31
C LEU A 52 -11.52 0.34 13.81
N ASP A 53 -11.48 1.56 13.27
CA ASP A 53 -12.65 2.25 12.74
C ASP A 53 -12.29 3.04 11.47
N TYR A 54 -12.77 2.57 10.34
CA TYR A 54 -12.53 3.20 9.02
C TYR A 54 -13.38 4.45 8.77
N ARG A 55 -14.36 4.73 9.63
CA ARG A 55 -15.31 5.85 9.52
C ARG A 55 -15.40 6.65 10.81
N SER A 56 -14.32 6.72 11.56
CA SER A 56 -14.28 7.44 12.84
C SER A 56 -14.90 8.82 12.72
N SER A 57 -15.77 9.15 13.67
CA SER A 57 -16.33 10.49 13.84
C SER A 57 -15.46 11.39 14.72
N ALA A 58 -14.42 10.84 15.35
CA ALA A 58 -13.46 11.56 16.17
C ALA A 58 -12.14 11.76 15.41
N PRO A 59 -11.47 12.93 15.51
CA PRO A 59 -10.23 13.21 14.80
C PRO A 59 -9.04 12.55 15.50
N THR A 60 -9.02 11.22 15.50
CA THR A 60 -7.98 10.38 16.14
C THR A 60 -6.85 10.00 15.19
N GLY A 61 -7.06 10.18 13.88
CA GLY A 61 -6.07 9.88 12.86
C GLY A 61 -4.83 10.74 12.94
N PHE A 62 -3.70 10.19 12.50
CA PHE A 62 -2.42 10.91 12.50
C PHE A 62 -1.50 10.37 11.39
N VAL A 63 -0.43 11.14 11.07
CA VAL A 63 0.61 10.69 10.14
C VAL A 63 1.94 10.63 10.85
N SER A 64 2.61 9.48 10.72
CA SER A 64 3.97 9.26 11.20
C SER A 64 4.97 9.38 10.07
N TYR A 65 6.21 9.72 10.40
CA TYR A 65 7.35 9.74 9.51
C TYR A 65 8.46 8.86 10.05
N TYR A 66 8.83 7.85 9.28
CA TYR A 66 9.93 6.93 9.59
C TYR A 66 11.16 7.27 8.75
N ARG A 67 12.30 7.42 9.40
CA ARG A 67 13.60 7.63 8.74
C ARG A 67 14.73 7.11 9.60
N LYS A 68 15.65 6.34 9.02
CA LYS A 68 16.87 5.84 9.68
C LYS A 68 16.61 5.19 11.04
N GLY A 69 15.65 4.25 11.09
CA GLY A 69 15.34 3.51 12.30
C GLY A 69 14.54 4.27 13.36
N LYS A 70 14.03 5.47 13.05
CA LYS A 70 13.25 6.29 14.00
C LYS A 70 11.91 6.69 13.40
N THR A 71 10.85 6.51 14.15
CA THR A 71 9.52 6.99 13.82
C THR A 71 9.16 8.20 14.70
N LYS A 72 8.57 9.23 14.10
CA LYS A 72 8.00 10.38 14.80
C LYS A 72 6.62 10.70 14.22
N ILE A 73 5.69 11.13 15.04
CA ILE A 73 4.42 11.68 14.59
C ILE A 73 4.68 13.10 14.09
N ILE A 74 4.31 13.40 12.83
CA ILE A 74 4.51 14.74 12.23
C ILE A 74 3.19 15.49 12.07
N ILE A 75 2.08 14.77 11.81
CA ILE A 75 0.74 15.32 11.84
C ILE A 75 0.04 14.61 13.00
N PRO A 76 -0.12 15.27 14.18
CA PRO A 76 -0.66 14.63 15.35
C PRO A 76 -2.17 14.41 15.24
N SER A 77 -2.73 13.55 16.10
CA SER A 77 -4.16 13.47 16.32
C SER A 77 -4.72 14.85 16.68
N ASN A 78 -5.96 15.11 16.37
CA ASN A 78 -6.62 16.44 16.45
C ASN A 78 -6.17 17.46 15.37
N SER A 79 -5.40 17.08 14.38
CA SER A 79 -5.12 17.92 13.20
C SER A 79 -6.23 17.87 12.15
N GLY A 80 -7.39 17.29 12.49
CA GLY A 80 -8.56 17.16 11.61
C GLY A 80 -8.47 15.98 10.65
N LEU A 81 -7.72 14.92 11.01
CA LEU A 81 -7.76 13.59 10.38
C LEU A 81 -8.62 12.66 11.25
N TYR A 82 -9.61 12.02 10.64
CA TYR A 82 -10.56 11.16 11.32
C TYR A 82 -10.19 9.68 11.18
N ALA A 83 -10.10 9.18 9.96
CA ALA A 83 -9.64 7.82 9.64
C ALA A 83 -8.81 7.87 8.36
N PRO A 84 -7.58 8.43 8.41
CA PRO A 84 -6.72 8.59 7.23
C PRO A 84 -6.34 7.22 6.67
N LYS A 85 -6.61 7.06 5.37
CA LYS A 85 -6.37 5.84 4.60
C LYS A 85 -5.22 6.04 3.63
N GLY A 86 -5.45 5.93 2.33
CA GLY A 86 -4.43 6.13 1.32
C GLY A 86 -3.76 7.50 1.40
N ILE A 87 -2.45 7.54 1.17
CA ILE A 87 -1.65 8.78 1.19
C ILE A 87 -0.66 8.82 0.03
N ASP A 88 -0.50 10.00 -0.57
CA ASP A 88 0.56 10.24 -1.54
C ASP A 88 0.99 11.71 -1.53
N VAL A 89 2.14 12.00 -2.16
CA VAL A 89 2.75 13.33 -2.13
C VAL A 89 3.00 13.92 -3.53
N SER A 90 2.76 15.21 -3.67
CA SER A 90 3.23 16.02 -4.79
C SER A 90 4.17 17.12 -4.26
N GLY A 91 5.47 16.94 -4.47
CA GLY A 91 6.48 17.83 -3.89
C GLY A 91 6.42 17.85 -2.37
N ARG A 92 6.00 18.97 -1.78
CA ARG A 92 5.82 19.13 -0.32
C ARG A 92 4.38 18.95 0.14
N PHE A 93 3.46 18.68 -0.75
CA PHE A 93 2.03 18.57 -0.42
C PHE A 93 1.65 17.11 -0.24
N LEU A 94 1.12 16.79 0.92
CA LEU A 94 0.59 15.48 1.27
C LEU A 94 -0.92 15.47 1.06
N PHE A 95 -1.39 14.52 0.26
CA PHE A 95 -2.80 14.22 0.07
C PHE A 95 -3.16 13.01 0.92
N VAL A 96 -4.28 13.09 1.63
CA VAL A 96 -4.75 12.06 2.55
C VAL A 96 -6.21 11.74 2.24
N ALA A 97 -6.50 10.51 1.86
CA ALA A 97 -7.86 9.98 1.82
C ALA A 97 -8.38 9.83 3.25
N ASP A 98 -9.44 10.54 3.62
CA ASP A 98 -9.94 10.55 4.99
C ASP A 98 -11.47 10.53 5.04
N VAL A 99 -12.04 9.43 5.50
CA VAL A 99 -13.48 9.16 5.57
C VAL A 99 -14.18 9.48 4.24
N ASN A 100 -14.78 10.68 4.09
CA ASN A 100 -15.52 11.15 2.94
C ASN A 100 -14.87 12.37 2.25
N ARG A 101 -13.56 12.54 2.42
CA ARG A 101 -12.81 13.73 1.97
C ARG A 101 -11.38 13.41 1.61
N ILE A 102 -10.73 14.37 0.96
CA ILE A 102 -9.29 14.44 0.83
C ILE A 102 -8.83 15.59 1.72
N SER A 103 -7.90 15.35 2.63
CA SER A 103 -7.23 16.39 3.41
C SER A 103 -5.85 16.67 2.80
N VAL A 104 -5.51 17.95 2.63
CA VAL A 104 -4.22 18.37 2.04
C VAL A 104 -3.39 19.08 3.09
N PHE A 105 -2.13 18.66 3.23
CA PHE A 105 -1.17 19.24 4.19
C PHE A 105 0.07 19.78 3.48
N ASP A 106 0.59 20.92 3.94
CA ASP A 106 1.94 21.38 3.58
C ASP A 106 2.94 20.76 4.58
N LEU A 107 3.84 19.92 4.08
CA LEU A 107 4.83 19.21 4.90
C LEU A 107 5.98 20.10 5.42
N ASN A 108 6.09 21.35 4.97
CA ASN A 108 7.06 22.29 5.54
C ASN A 108 6.73 22.64 7.01
N ASP A 109 5.47 22.80 7.31
CA ASP A 109 5.01 23.12 8.67
C ASP A 109 3.97 22.13 9.21
N CYS A 110 3.67 21.09 8.43
CA CYS A 110 2.72 20.01 8.75
C CYS A 110 1.30 20.51 9.07
N LYS A 111 0.87 21.60 8.41
CA LYS A 111 -0.47 22.15 8.58
C LYS A 111 -1.40 21.74 7.46
N LYS A 112 -2.66 21.50 7.80
CA LYS A 112 -3.74 21.33 6.83
C LYS A 112 -3.93 22.67 6.11
N ILE A 113 -3.89 22.63 4.78
CA ILE A 113 -4.06 23.80 3.90
C ILE A 113 -5.36 23.75 3.12
N ASP A 114 -5.91 22.54 2.88
CA ASP A 114 -7.15 22.37 2.14
C ASP A 114 -7.89 21.10 2.55
N GLU A 115 -9.18 21.03 2.20
CA GLU A 115 -10.05 19.88 2.42
C GLU A 115 -11.10 19.80 1.30
N ILE A 116 -11.08 18.72 0.54
CA ILE A 116 -12.00 18.48 -0.58
C ILE A 116 -13.05 17.47 -0.13
N LEU A 117 -14.27 17.95 0.09
CA LEU A 117 -15.40 17.12 0.52
C LEU A 117 -16.10 16.49 -0.68
N PHE A 118 -16.39 15.20 -0.61
CA PHE A 118 -17.27 14.55 -1.57
C PHE A 118 -18.73 14.93 -1.28
N PRO A 119 -19.52 15.26 -2.34
CA PRO A 119 -20.86 15.83 -2.19
C PRO A 119 -21.83 14.95 -1.43
N GLN A 120 -21.68 13.63 -1.52
CA GLN A 120 -22.48 12.66 -0.79
C GLN A 120 -21.72 12.30 0.48
N GLY A 121 -22.33 12.49 1.63
CA GLY A 121 -21.68 12.36 2.94
C GLY A 121 -21.28 10.94 3.33
N ASP A 122 -21.70 9.94 2.56
CA ASP A 122 -21.40 8.51 2.76
C ASP A 122 -20.22 8.00 1.92
N ALA A 123 -19.54 8.86 1.15
CA ALA A 123 -18.37 8.48 0.36
C ALA A 123 -17.35 7.71 1.21
N PHE A 124 -16.81 6.61 0.67
CA PHE A 124 -15.68 5.90 1.25
C PHE A 124 -14.45 6.18 0.40
N VAL A 125 -13.82 7.34 0.70
CA VAL A 125 -12.57 7.74 0.07
C VAL A 125 -11.48 6.84 0.61
N ASN A 126 -10.92 5.97 -0.24
CA ASN A 126 -10.07 4.87 0.19
C ASN A 126 -8.60 5.15 -0.09
N ASP A 127 -8.27 5.52 -1.32
CA ASP A 127 -6.88 5.71 -1.73
C ASP A 127 -6.70 6.97 -2.57
N VAL A 128 -5.49 7.49 -2.57
CA VAL A 128 -5.03 8.59 -3.41
C VAL A 128 -3.70 8.24 -4.06
N LEU A 129 -3.55 8.58 -5.34
CA LEU A 129 -2.34 8.34 -6.12
C LEU A 129 -2.00 9.58 -6.93
N VAL A 130 -0.80 10.11 -6.76
CA VAL A 130 -0.28 11.23 -7.54
C VAL A 130 0.44 10.74 -8.79
N ALA A 131 0.01 11.21 -9.96
CA ALA A 131 0.70 10.97 -11.22
C ALA A 131 0.84 12.27 -12.00
N GLY A 132 2.02 12.87 -11.99
CA GLY A 132 2.25 14.19 -12.59
C GLY A 132 1.42 15.28 -11.92
N SER A 133 0.53 15.90 -12.68
CA SER A 133 -0.40 16.93 -12.19
C SER A 133 -1.80 16.39 -11.89
N THR A 134 -2.00 15.09 -11.90
CA THR A 134 -3.28 14.44 -11.61
C THR A 134 -3.23 13.70 -10.29
N LEU A 135 -4.24 13.90 -9.45
CA LEU A 135 -4.53 13.10 -8.28
C LEU A 135 -5.68 12.15 -8.61
N PHE A 136 -5.40 10.85 -8.60
CA PHE A 136 -6.40 9.81 -8.68
C PHE A 136 -6.93 9.53 -7.28
N VAL A 137 -8.25 9.40 -7.14
CA VAL A 137 -8.92 9.19 -5.86
C VAL A 137 -9.91 8.05 -5.98
N SER A 138 -9.67 6.93 -5.33
CA SER A 138 -10.62 5.84 -5.29
C SER A 138 -11.72 6.11 -4.26
N VAL A 139 -12.98 5.98 -4.71
CA VAL A 139 -14.16 6.05 -3.83
C VAL A 139 -14.91 4.73 -3.98
N THR A 140 -14.61 3.82 -3.07
CA THR A 140 -14.97 2.39 -3.18
C THR A 140 -16.46 2.17 -3.34
N ASN A 141 -17.30 2.78 -2.49
CA ASN A 141 -18.74 2.57 -2.53
C ASN A 141 -19.46 3.33 -3.66
N TYR A 142 -18.76 4.21 -4.38
CA TYR A 142 -19.30 4.87 -5.57
C TYR A 142 -18.90 4.16 -6.86
N ASN A 143 -18.06 3.14 -6.79
CA ASN A 143 -17.51 2.44 -7.95
C ASN A 143 -16.79 3.40 -8.92
N LYS A 144 -15.99 4.33 -8.36
CA LYS A 144 -15.34 5.38 -9.14
C LYS A 144 -13.92 5.67 -8.68
N ILE A 145 -13.08 6.01 -9.67
CA ILE A 145 -11.82 6.70 -9.44
C ILE A 145 -11.98 8.09 -10.01
N TYR A 146 -11.93 9.11 -9.16
CA TYR A 146 -11.98 10.52 -9.56
C TYR A 146 -10.58 11.01 -9.95
N LEU A 147 -10.53 11.94 -10.91
CA LEU A 147 -9.31 12.57 -11.38
C LEU A 147 -9.37 14.07 -11.06
N LEU A 148 -8.45 14.54 -10.22
CA LEU A 148 -8.37 15.95 -9.85
C LEU A 148 -7.08 16.56 -10.38
N ASN A 149 -7.18 17.76 -10.94
CA ASN A 149 -6.01 18.52 -11.34
C ASN A 149 -5.34 19.15 -10.10
N ILE A 150 -4.08 18.77 -9.85
CA ILE A 150 -3.25 19.27 -8.78
C ILE A 150 -2.01 20.01 -9.28
N SER A 151 -2.06 20.60 -10.48
CA SER A 151 -0.96 21.41 -11.02
C SER A 151 -0.62 22.60 -10.12
N ASP A 152 -1.60 23.13 -9.39
CA ASP A 152 -1.43 24.07 -8.29
C ASP A 152 -2.09 23.54 -7.01
N PRO A 153 -1.34 22.84 -6.16
CA PRO A 153 -1.89 22.25 -4.92
C PRO A 153 -2.36 23.27 -3.87
N LEU A 154 -2.08 24.55 -4.06
CA LEU A 154 -2.60 25.63 -3.19
C LEU A 154 -3.99 26.13 -3.63
N HIS A 155 -4.41 25.82 -4.86
CA HIS A 155 -5.67 26.26 -5.43
C HIS A 155 -6.34 25.13 -6.23
N ILE A 156 -6.66 24.04 -5.55
CA ILE A 156 -7.34 22.90 -6.17
C ILE A 156 -8.79 23.28 -6.46
N ASP A 157 -9.25 23.05 -7.69
CA ASP A 157 -10.63 23.26 -8.06
C ASP A 157 -11.53 22.16 -7.47
N HIS A 158 -12.27 22.47 -6.42
CA HIS A 158 -13.22 21.56 -5.76
C HIS A 158 -14.42 21.20 -6.66
N GLY A 159 -14.67 21.96 -7.74
CA GLY A 159 -15.68 21.64 -8.75
C GLY A 159 -15.26 20.55 -9.74
N SER A 160 -13.99 20.16 -9.74
CA SER A 160 -13.41 19.18 -10.69
C SER A 160 -13.75 17.71 -10.40
N LEU A 161 -14.57 17.39 -9.38
CA LEU A 161 -15.10 16.03 -9.12
C LEU A 161 -16.07 15.53 -10.21
N LEU A 162 -15.89 15.99 -11.46
CA LEU A 162 -16.72 15.61 -12.60
C LEU A 162 -16.03 14.59 -13.50
N GLU A 163 -14.71 14.51 -13.45
CA GLU A 163 -13.94 13.56 -14.23
C GLU A 163 -13.67 12.29 -13.39
N TYR A 164 -14.13 11.15 -13.89
CA TYR A 164 -13.97 9.88 -13.21
C TYR A 164 -13.94 8.67 -14.16
N ILE A 165 -13.40 7.58 -13.67
CA ILE A 165 -13.43 6.25 -14.29
C ILE A 165 -14.37 5.38 -13.48
N ASP A 166 -15.36 4.76 -14.13
CA ASP A 166 -16.24 3.77 -13.50
C ASP A 166 -15.49 2.43 -13.40
N ILE A 167 -15.33 1.93 -12.17
CA ILE A 167 -14.69 0.65 -11.89
C ILE A 167 -15.27 0.07 -10.60
N PRO A 168 -15.61 -1.24 -10.55
CA PRO A 168 -16.19 -1.82 -9.36
C PRO A 168 -15.28 -1.75 -8.14
N TYR A 169 -15.78 -1.23 -7.04
CA TYR A 169 -15.16 -1.22 -5.70
C TYR A 169 -13.66 -0.89 -5.67
N PRO A 170 -13.18 0.20 -6.30
CA PRO A 170 -11.75 0.51 -6.34
C PRO A 170 -11.23 0.77 -4.92
N SER A 171 -10.12 0.14 -4.58
CA SER A 171 -9.41 0.28 -3.32
C SER A 171 -8.04 0.88 -3.58
N THR A 172 -6.97 0.10 -3.48
CA THR A 172 -5.60 0.54 -3.68
C THR A 172 -5.26 0.69 -5.16
N MET A 173 -4.50 1.72 -5.46
CA MET A 173 -4.06 2.05 -6.82
C MET A 173 -2.54 2.08 -6.92
N LYS A 174 -1.99 1.66 -8.06
CA LYS A 174 -0.56 1.78 -8.37
C LYS A 174 -0.35 2.03 -9.85
N MET A 175 0.56 2.94 -10.21
CA MET A 175 0.82 3.28 -11.61
C MET A 175 2.18 2.76 -12.06
N MET A 176 2.24 2.26 -13.30
CA MET A 176 3.47 1.89 -14.00
C MET A 176 3.40 2.40 -15.44
N GLY A 177 4.16 3.45 -15.74
CA GLY A 177 4.05 4.13 -17.03
C GLY A 177 2.66 4.73 -17.22
N GLU A 178 1.96 4.31 -18.27
CA GLU A 178 0.59 4.74 -18.60
C GLU A 178 -0.49 3.80 -18.05
N TYR A 179 -0.09 2.71 -17.40
CA TYR A 179 -1.01 1.71 -16.86
C TYR A 179 -1.34 1.99 -15.40
N LEU A 180 -2.63 2.04 -15.09
CA LEU A 180 -3.13 2.10 -13.72
C LEU A 180 -3.61 0.71 -13.27
N PHE A 181 -3.00 0.21 -12.21
CA PHE A 181 -3.39 -1.05 -11.55
C PHE A 181 -4.26 -0.73 -10.36
N VAL A 182 -5.38 -1.44 -10.23
CA VAL A 182 -6.39 -1.19 -9.20
C VAL A 182 -6.80 -2.50 -8.54
N ALA A 183 -6.58 -2.59 -7.23
CA ALA A 183 -7.20 -3.62 -6.43
C ALA A 183 -8.66 -3.23 -6.18
N SER A 184 -9.59 -4.13 -6.50
CA SER A 184 -11.02 -3.96 -6.25
C SER A 184 -11.43 -4.84 -5.08
N ASN A 185 -12.11 -4.25 -4.11
CA ASN A 185 -12.46 -4.93 -2.88
C ASN A 185 -13.82 -4.46 -2.34
N SER A 186 -14.72 -5.38 -2.13
CA SER A 186 -16.05 -5.10 -1.60
C SER A 186 -15.96 -4.49 -0.20
N PHE A 187 -16.64 -3.36 -0.01
CA PHE A 187 -16.63 -2.59 1.24
C PHE A 187 -17.47 -3.22 2.36
N ASP A 188 -18.53 -3.93 2.02
CA ASP A 188 -19.56 -4.40 2.97
C ASP A 188 -19.51 -5.90 3.26
N GLY A 189 -18.49 -6.60 2.74
CA GLY A 189 -18.33 -8.04 2.92
C GLY A 189 -19.41 -8.86 2.21
N THR A 190 -20.22 -8.25 1.33
CA THR A 190 -21.12 -9.00 0.47
C THR A 190 -20.29 -9.88 -0.46
N GLU A 191 -20.77 -11.10 -0.72
CA GLU A 191 -20.16 -12.02 -1.68
C GLU A 191 -20.22 -11.40 -3.08
N TYR A 192 -19.14 -10.75 -3.47
CA TYR A 192 -18.93 -10.38 -4.86
C TYR A 192 -17.93 -11.32 -5.49
N ASP A 193 -18.29 -11.81 -6.67
CA ASP A 193 -17.39 -12.52 -7.58
C ASP A 193 -16.21 -11.65 -8.06
N ASP A 194 -16.09 -10.41 -7.54
CA ASP A 194 -15.26 -9.35 -8.09
C ASP A 194 -14.13 -8.86 -7.16
N LYS A 195 -13.55 -9.76 -6.38
CA LYS A 195 -12.26 -9.50 -5.74
C LYS A 195 -11.18 -9.67 -6.80
N ILE A 196 -10.83 -8.57 -7.44
CA ILE A 196 -10.09 -8.58 -8.70
C ILE A 196 -8.97 -7.54 -8.62
N ILE A 197 -7.85 -7.81 -9.29
CA ILE A 197 -6.91 -6.77 -9.67
C ILE A 197 -7.16 -6.42 -11.14
N HIS A 198 -7.47 -5.17 -11.40
CA HIS A 198 -7.69 -4.64 -12.73
C HIS A 198 -6.46 -3.89 -13.23
N ILE A 199 -6.33 -3.82 -14.54
CA ILE A 199 -5.46 -2.87 -15.23
C ILE A 199 -6.31 -1.97 -16.12
N ILE A 200 -5.98 -0.68 -16.11
CA ILE A 200 -6.56 0.34 -16.98
C ILE A 200 -5.47 0.81 -17.92
N ASP A 201 -5.65 0.62 -19.22
CA ASP A 201 -4.62 0.84 -20.24
C ASP A 201 -4.71 2.25 -20.76
N ASP A 202 -5.67 2.90 -21.06
CA ASP A 202 -5.77 4.24 -21.66
C ASP A 202 -6.61 5.14 -20.74
N LEU A 203 -5.97 6.02 -20.01
CA LEU A 203 -6.67 6.90 -19.08
C LEU A 203 -7.54 7.96 -19.77
N SER A 204 -7.31 8.25 -21.05
CA SER A 204 -8.13 9.18 -21.84
C SER A 204 -9.38 8.51 -22.42
N ASN A 205 -9.33 7.21 -22.63
CA ASN A 205 -10.44 6.37 -23.06
C ASN A 205 -10.35 5.02 -22.34
N PRO A 206 -10.71 4.94 -21.04
CA PRO A 206 -10.36 3.85 -20.17
C PRO A 206 -10.83 2.48 -20.67
N SER A 207 -9.86 1.59 -20.90
CA SER A 207 -10.09 0.17 -21.15
C SER A 207 -9.73 -0.61 -19.91
N ILE A 208 -10.73 -1.15 -19.23
CA ILE A 208 -10.58 -1.85 -17.95
C ILE A 208 -10.62 -3.34 -18.20
N ARG A 209 -9.60 -4.04 -17.76
CA ARG A 209 -9.56 -5.52 -17.85
C ARG A 209 -9.01 -6.13 -16.57
N PRO A 210 -9.56 -7.27 -16.15
CA PRO A 210 -9.03 -8.00 -15.01
C PRO A 210 -7.71 -8.68 -15.38
N ILE A 211 -6.78 -8.74 -14.44
CA ILE A 211 -5.54 -9.49 -14.56
C ILE A 211 -5.43 -10.65 -13.55
N ILE A 212 -6.30 -10.66 -12.55
CA ILE A 212 -6.45 -11.76 -11.61
C ILE A 212 -7.90 -11.87 -11.19
N HIS A 213 -8.44 -13.10 -11.19
CA HIS A 213 -9.84 -13.42 -10.87
C HIS A 213 -9.98 -14.36 -9.67
N GLU A 214 -8.89 -14.64 -8.95
CA GLU A 214 -8.98 -15.56 -7.83
C GLU A 214 -9.53 -14.84 -6.59
N MET A 215 -10.22 -15.54 -5.72
CA MET A 215 -10.79 -14.97 -4.51
C MET A 215 -9.70 -14.48 -3.57
N GLY A 216 -9.72 -13.19 -3.25
CA GLY A 216 -8.80 -12.59 -2.30
C GLY A 216 -9.23 -11.15 -1.97
N ASP A 217 -9.08 -10.71 -0.73
CA ASP A 217 -9.24 -9.31 -0.35
C ASP A 217 -7.94 -8.58 -0.70
N TYR A 218 -7.73 -8.29 -1.99
CA TYR A 218 -6.53 -7.63 -2.48
C TYR A 218 -6.45 -6.20 -1.95
N GLN A 219 -5.32 -5.87 -1.32
CA GLN A 219 -5.06 -4.53 -0.81
C GLN A 219 -3.73 -4.02 -1.38
N GLY A 220 -2.74 -3.73 -0.60
CA GLY A 220 -1.51 -3.09 -1.05
C GLY A 220 -0.93 -3.65 -2.35
N LEU A 221 -0.54 -2.75 -3.24
CA LEU A 221 0.09 -3.03 -4.52
C LEU A 221 1.46 -2.38 -4.56
N GLU A 222 2.50 -3.11 -4.98
CA GLU A 222 3.83 -2.55 -5.18
C GLU A 222 4.58 -3.26 -6.31
N PHE A 223 5.41 -2.53 -7.05
CA PHE A 223 6.23 -3.14 -8.10
C PHE A 223 7.58 -3.61 -7.56
N SER A 224 8.04 -4.75 -8.09
CA SER A 224 9.43 -5.16 -7.90
C SER A 224 10.39 -4.10 -8.47
N PRO A 225 11.67 -4.04 -8.00
CA PRO A 225 12.63 -3.03 -8.44
C PRO A 225 12.83 -3.00 -9.96
N ASN A 226 12.81 -4.18 -10.60
CA ASN A 226 12.95 -4.35 -12.05
C ASN A 226 11.62 -4.19 -12.83
N LYS A 227 10.49 -3.93 -12.13
CA LYS A 227 9.15 -3.75 -12.68
C LYS A 227 8.62 -4.94 -13.50
N THR A 228 9.16 -6.12 -13.31
CA THR A 228 8.65 -7.34 -13.97
C THR A 228 7.55 -8.02 -13.19
N ARG A 229 7.29 -7.56 -11.95
CA ARG A 229 6.28 -8.13 -11.05
C ARG A 229 5.47 -7.04 -10.38
N LEU A 230 4.18 -7.28 -10.24
CA LEU A 230 3.32 -6.58 -9.30
C LEU A 230 3.14 -7.45 -8.05
N ILE A 231 3.64 -6.98 -6.93
CA ILE A 231 3.49 -7.62 -5.62
C ILE A 231 2.19 -7.09 -5.01
N PHE A 232 1.40 -7.96 -4.43
CA PHE A 232 0.17 -7.59 -3.72
C PHE A 232 0.07 -8.31 -2.38
N CYS A 233 -0.69 -7.75 -1.46
CA CYS A 233 -1.07 -8.43 -0.22
C CYS A 233 -2.59 -8.56 -0.11
N ASN A 234 -3.04 -9.42 0.80
CA ASN A 234 -4.46 -9.55 1.09
C ASN A 234 -4.79 -9.15 2.53
N HIS A 235 -6.02 -8.71 2.69
CA HIS A 235 -6.59 -8.29 3.97
C HIS A 235 -7.51 -9.41 4.51
N ASP A 236 -6.92 -10.53 4.91
CA ASP A 236 -7.65 -11.69 5.44
C ASP A 236 -6.96 -12.20 6.73
N ILE A 237 -7.69 -13.03 7.49
CA ILE A 237 -7.22 -13.71 8.72
C ILE A 237 -5.94 -14.54 8.45
N LYS A 238 -5.85 -15.14 7.27
CA LYS A 238 -4.61 -15.72 6.76
C LYS A 238 -4.02 -14.78 5.72
N GLY A 239 -3.31 -13.76 6.19
CA GLY A 239 -2.61 -12.87 5.28
C GLY A 239 -1.70 -13.65 4.33
N TYR A 240 -1.64 -13.24 3.07
CA TYR A 240 -0.64 -13.70 2.13
C TYR A 240 -0.13 -12.55 1.27
N ILE A 241 1.02 -12.78 0.67
CA ILE A 241 1.61 -11.90 -0.32
C ILE A 241 1.73 -12.73 -1.60
N GLY A 242 1.35 -12.15 -2.72
CA GLY A 242 1.46 -12.78 -4.03
C GLY A 242 2.16 -11.88 -5.03
N ASN A 243 2.48 -12.46 -6.19
CA ASN A 243 3.06 -11.75 -7.32
C ASN A 243 2.25 -12.01 -8.58
N ILE A 244 2.09 -10.99 -9.38
CA ILE A 244 1.72 -11.10 -10.79
C ILE A 244 2.98 -10.86 -11.61
N ILE A 245 3.33 -11.82 -12.47
CA ILE A 245 4.51 -11.76 -13.32
C ILE A 245 4.06 -11.31 -14.71
N PHE A 246 4.76 -10.32 -15.27
CA PHE A 246 4.51 -9.81 -16.61
C PHE A 246 5.55 -10.40 -17.58
N GLU A 247 5.18 -11.46 -18.29
CA GLU A 247 6.02 -12.06 -19.33
C GLU A 247 5.23 -12.26 -20.62
N ASN A 248 5.75 -11.79 -21.74
CA ASN A 248 5.20 -12.04 -23.10
C ASN A 248 3.71 -11.71 -23.27
N ASN A 249 3.20 -10.66 -22.60
CA ASN A 249 1.78 -10.31 -22.52
C ASN A 249 0.88 -11.33 -21.81
N GLU A 250 1.46 -12.26 -21.08
CA GLU A 250 0.76 -13.20 -20.21
C GLU A 250 1.00 -12.82 -18.74
N TYR A 251 0.04 -13.14 -17.88
CA TYR A 251 0.12 -12.90 -16.45
C TYR A 251 0.24 -14.23 -15.72
N GLY A 252 1.37 -14.46 -15.06
CA GLY A 252 1.54 -15.54 -14.11
C GLY A 252 1.18 -15.07 -12.70
N TYR A 253 0.58 -15.91 -11.91
CA TYR A 253 0.25 -15.66 -10.51
C TYR A 253 1.02 -16.62 -9.62
N ASP A 254 1.60 -16.11 -8.54
CA ASP A 254 2.27 -16.91 -7.50
C ASP A 254 1.90 -16.40 -6.11
N GLN A 255 1.63 -17.30 -5.19
CA GLN A 255 1.27 -16.99 -3.81
C GLN A 255 2.42 -17.33 -2.88
N ILE A 256 2.81 -16.38 -2.05
CA ILE A 256 3.80 -16.56 -1.00
C ILE A 256 3.09 -16.98 0.28
N THR A 257 3.37 -18.21 0.75
CA THR A 257 2.68 -18.81 1.88
C THR A 257 3.11 -18.27 3.26
N ASP A 258 4.27 -17.63 3.34
CA ASP A 258 4.86 -17.16 4.60
C ASP A 258 4.66 -15.65 4.80
N ALA A 259 3.43 -15.17 4.66
CA ALA A 259 3.11 -13.79 5.00
C ALA A 259 3.43 -13.50 6.48
N PRO A 260 3.97 -12.31 6.78
CA PRO A 260 4.40 -12.00 8.15
C PRO A 260 3.25 -11.85 9.14
N GLY A 261 2.02 -11.66 8.69
CA GLY A 261 0.86 -11.40 9.53
C GLY A 261 -0.46 -11.62 8.83
N ALA A 262 -1.54 -11.25 9.50
CA ALA A 262 -2.91 -11.21 8.98
C ALA A 262 -3.32 -9.76 8.71
N PHE A 263 -4.40 -9.54 7.96
CA PHE A 263 -4.93 -8.19 7.68
C PHE A 263 -3.88 -7.22 7.11
N LEU A 264 -3.07 -7.72 6.17
CA LEU A 264 -2.08 -6.91 5.46
C LEU A 264 -2.81 -5.90 4.57
N ASN A 265 -2.42 -4.62 4.64
CA ASN A 265 -3.18 -3.56 3.99
C ASN A 265 -2.40 -2.78 2.94
N SER A 266 -1.15 -2.44 3.16
CA SER A 266 -0.34 -1.66 2.23
C SER A 266 1.06 -2.26 2.08
N LEU A 267 1.64 -2.05 0.92
CA LEU A 267 3.01 -2.41 0.56
C LEU A 267 3.76 -1.18 0.08
N LEU A 268 5.00 -1.04 0.50
CA LEU A 268 5.90 0.01 0.00
C LEU A 268 7.31 -0.54 -0.18
N LEU A 269 7.86 -0.42 -1.37
CA LEU A 269 9.27 -0.67 -1.63
C LEU A 269 10.08 0.59 -1.35
N PHE A 270 10.98 0.53 -0.38
CA PHE A 270 11.87 1.62 -0.04
C PHE A 270 13.24 1.08 0.39
N ASP A 271 14.32 1.63 -0.18
CA ASP A 271 15.71 1.25 0.13
C ASP A 271 15.97 -0.27 0.07
N ASN A 272 15.50 -0.92 -1.01
CA ASN A 272 15.57 -2.37 -1.25
C ASN A 272 14.90 -3.23 -0.18
N LYS A 273 13.99 -2.66 0.59
CA LYS A 273 13.17 -3.36 1.57
C LYS A 273 11.70 -3.18 1.25
N LEU A 274 10.93 -4.23 1.45
CA LEU A 274 9.48 -4.21 1.38
C LEU A 274 8.93 -3.95 2.79
N TYR A 275 8.22 -2.84 2.92
CA TYR A 275 7.45 -2.48 4.10
C TYR A 275 6.02 -2.96 3.91
N ILE A 276 5.48 -3.66 4.91
CA ILE A 276 4.19 -4.33 4.83
C ILE A 276 3.38 -3.91 6.06
N SER A 277 2.31 -3.15 5.86
CA SER A 277 1.45 -2.75 6.98
C SER A 277 0.55 -3.90 7.42
N ASP A 278 0.50 -4.13 8.74
CA ASP A 278 -0.44 -5.01 9.41
C ASP A 278 -1.39 -4.14 10.23
N LEU A 279 -2.55 -3.91 9.66
CA LEU A 279 -3.51 -2.96 10.17
C LEU A 279 -4.01 -3.38 11.57
N ALA A 280 -4.43 -4.63 11.71
CA ALA A 280 -5.03 -5.11 12.95
C ALA A 280 -4.04 -5.19 14.12
N ASN A 281 -2.77 -5.54 13.85
CA ASN A 281 -1.74 -5.67 14.87
C ASN A 281 -0.96 -4.37 15.13
N SER A 282 -1.31 -3.27 14.45
CA SER A 282 -0.68 -1.95 14.64
C SER A 282 0.83 -1.99 14.47
N LYS A 283 1.32 -2.60 13.38
CA LYS A 283 2.75 -2.69 13.07
C LYS A 283 3.04 -2.71 11.57
N ILE A 284 4.28 -2.49 11.24
CA ILE A 284 4.80 -2.63 9.87
C ILE A 284 5.94 -3.62 9.91
N TYR A 285 5.85 -4.66 9.11
CA TYR A 285 6.94 -5.60 8.89
C TYR A 285 7.90 -5.05 7.84
N VAL A 286 9.20 -5.27 8.05
CA VAL A 286 10.24 -4.89 7.09
C VAL A 286 10.95 -6.16 6.63
N ARG A 287 11.00 -6.39 5.32
CA ARG A 287 11.57 -7.59 4.70
C ARG A 287 12.52 -7.20 3.58
N ASP A 288 13.56 -7.99 3.35
CA ASP A 288 14.42 -7.82 2.18
C ASP A 288 13.62 -8.17 0.91
N ILE A 289 13.65 -7.31 -0.10
CA ILE A 289 12.90 -7.54 -1.36
C ILE A 289 13.35 -8.81 -2.09
N ILE A 290 14.59 -9.25 -1.89
CA ILE A 290 15.13 -10.48 -2.48
C ILE A 290 14.31 -11.73 -2.09
N GLU A 291 13.65 -11.70 -0.93
CA GLU A 291 12.73 -12.76 -0.51
C GLU A 291 11.54 -12.91 -1.47
N PHE A 292 11.21 -11.86 -2.22
CA PHE A 292 10.08 -11.79 -3.14
C PHE A 292 10.47 -11.84 -4.63
N ASP A 293 11.76 -11.69 -4.96
CA ASP A 293 12.27 -11.75 -6.33
C ASP A 293 12.59 -13.18 -6.82
N ASN A 294 12.75 -14.13 -5.90
CA ASN A 294 13.24 -15.48 -6.19
C ASN A 294 12.15 -16.54 -6.43
N PHE A 295 10.89 -16.14 -6.53
CA PHE A 295 9.80 -17.08 -6.79
C PHE A 295 9.80 -17.47 -8.28
N LEU A 296 9.95 -18.77 -8.53
CA LEU A 296 9.76 -19.35 -9.87
C LEU A 296 8.26 -19.35 -10.18
N PRO A 297 7.85 -19.01 -11.41
CA PRO A 297 6.45 -19.10 -11.80
C PRO A 297 5.96 -20.53 -11.62
N ILE A 298 4.80 -20.70 -10.99
CA ILE A 298 4.10 -21.99 -11.02
C ILE A 298 3.63 -22.15 -12.47
N ILE A 299 4.32 -22.97 -13.24
CA ILE A 299 3.83 -23.38 -14.54
C ILE A 299 2.55 -24.16 -14.27
N LYS A 300 1.38 -23.56 -14.52
CA LYS A 300 0.12 -24.31 -14.54
C LYS A 300 0.30 -25.36 -15.63
N GLY A 301 0.48 -26.61 -15.21
CA GLY A 301 0.38 -27.74 -16.14
C GLY A 301 -0.99 -27.72 -16.81
N GLU A 302 -0.97 -27.98 -18.11
CA GLU A 302 -2.13 -28.10 -19.00
C GLU A 302 -3.25 -28.98 -18.43
#